data_656149719abc857f92026543bb2ef279
#
_entry.id   656149719abc857f92026543bb2ef279
#
_cell.length_a   1.000
_cell.length_b   1.000
_cell.length_c   1.000
_cell.angle_alpha   90.00
_cell.angle_beta   90.00
_cell.angle_gamma   90.00
#
_symmetry.space_group_name_H-M   'P 1'
#
loop_
_entity.id
_entity.type
_entity.pdbx_description
1 polymer ?
#
loop_
_entity_poly.entity_id
_entity_poly.type
_entity_poly.pdbx_seq_one_letter_code
_entity_poly.pdbx_strand_id
1 'polypeptide(L)' 'MAELHTWEEVKEKAAEFEERFGYKPVWYGHVDDVFDMLDKSLKTGEPLFEPYREGVML' A
#
# COMPACT_ATOMS: atom_id res chain seq x y z
N MET A 1 -15.83 -4.67 -15.31
CA MET A 1 -14.46 -4.97 -15.60
C MET A 1 -13.84 -5.81 -14.51
N ALA A 2 -13.12 -6.85 -14.89
CA ALA A 2 -12.55 -7.74 -13.90
C ALA A 2 -11.34 -7.10 -13.22
N GLU A 3 -11.24 -7.33 -11.94
CA GLU A 3 -10.09 -6.89 -11.19
C GLU A 3 -8.96 -7.91 -11.35
N LEU A 4 -7.75 -7.39 -11.49
CA LEU A 4 -6.58 -8.25 -11.64
C LEU A 4 -6.07 -8.76 -10.31
N HIS A 5 -6.36 -8.03 -9.23
CA HIS A 5 -5.86 -8.36 -7.91
C HIS A 5 -7.00 -8.34 -6.90
N THR A 6 -6.79 -9.02 -5.79
CA THR A 6 -7.76 -9.05 -4.71
C THR A 6 -7.22 -8.26 -3.52
N TRP A 7 -8.13 -7.90 -2.60
CA TRP A 7 -7.70 -7.20 -1.40
C TRP A 7 -6.83 -8.07 -0.51
N GLU A 8 -6.95 -9.38 -0.63
CA GLU A 8 -6.06 -10.28 0.10
C GLU A 8 -4.63 -10.13 -0.38
N GLU A 9 -4.46 -10.01 -1.69
CA GLU A 9 -3.14 -9.79 -2.25
C GLU A 9 -2.59 -8.43 -1.80
N VAL A 10 -3.45 -7.43 -1.75
CA VAL A 10 -3.05 -6.12 -1.27
C VAL A 10 -2.59 -6.20 0.17
N LYS A 11 -3.31 -6.96 1.01
CA LYS A 11 -2.92 -7.10 2.41
C LYS A 11 -1.56 -7.75 2.55
N GLU A 12 -1.28 -8.73 1.73
CA GLU A 12 0.02 -9.40 1.78
C GLU A 12 1.13 -8.44 1.39
N LYS A 13 0.90 -7.68 0.32
CA LYS A 13 1.89 -6.68 -0.09
C LYS A 13 2.04 -5.59 0.96
N ALA A 14 0.94 -5.22 1.60
CA ALA A 14 0.99 -4.21 2.65
C ALA A 14 1.79 -4.68 3.84
N ALA A 15 1.70 -5.96 4.17
CA ALA A 15 2.50 -6.51 5.25
C ALA A 15 3.99 -6.44 4.93
N GLU A 16 4.36 -6.74 3.70
CA GLU A 16 5.74 -6.61 3.27
C GLU A 16 6.20 -5.16 3.32
N PHE A 17 5.31 -4.26 2.90
CA PHE A 17 5.61 -2.84 2.95
C PHE A 17 5.87 -2.39 4.38
N GLU A 18 5.01 -2.82 5.30
CA GLU A 18 5.17 -2.45 6.70
C GLU A 18 6.49 -2.96 7.25
N GLU A 19 6.85 -4.18 6.90
CA GLU A 19 8.10 -4.76 7.37
C GLU A 19 9.29 -4.01 6.82
N ARG A 20 9.21 -3.61 5.57
CA ARG A 20 10.34 -2.97 4.91
C ARG A 20 10.49 -1.51 5.32
N PHE A 21 9.39 -0.79 5.41
CA PHE A 21 9.43 0.65 5.66
C PHE A 21 9.10 1.04 7.10
N GLY A 22 8.59 0.11 7.88
CA GLY A 22 8.39 0.33 9.30
C GLY A 22 7.07 1.00 9.67
N TYR A 23 6.12 1.10 8.75
CA TYR A 23 4.82 1.65 9.07
C TYR A 23 3.79 1.06 8.12
N LYS A 24 2.53 1.11 8.54
CA LYS A 24 1.46 0.59 7.72
C LYS A 24 1.08 1.59 6.65
N PRO A 25 0.97 1.15 5.39
CA PRO A 25 0.51 2.06 4.33
C PRO A 25 -0.96 2.36 4.48
N VAL A 26 -1.32 3.59 4.16
CA VAL A 26 -2.71 4.01 4.14
C VAL A 26 -3.10 4.26 2.70
N TRP A 27 -4.17 3.62 2.27
CA TRP A 27 -4.56 3.73 0.87
C TRP A 27 -6.08 3.86 0.76
N TYR A 28 -6.50 4.33 -0.39
CA TYR A 28 -7.90 4.30 -0.81
C TYR A 28 -7.91 4.34 -2.33
N GLY A 29 -8.98 3.80 -2.91
CA GLY A 29 -9.09 3.73 -4.34
C GLY A 29 -9.27 2.30 -4.81
N HIS A 30 -8.98 2.05 -6.06
CA HIS A 30 -9.20 0.75 -6.66
C HIS A 30 -8.09 -0.23 -6.24
N VAL A 31 -8.49 -1.49 -6.09
CA VAL A 31 -7.56 -2.51 -5.60
C VAL A 31 -6.35 -2.68 -6.51
N ASP A 32 -6.55 -2.59 -7.82
CA ASP A 32 -5.44 -2.75 -8.75
C ASP A 32 -4.45 -1.62 -8.64
N ASP A 33 -4.94 -0.40 -8.46
CA ASP A 33 -4.06 0.75 -8.28
C ASP A 33 -3.26 0.63 -7.00
N VAL A 34 -3.91 0.22 -5.94
CA VAL A 34 -3.25 0.06 -4.66
C VAL A 34 -2.17 -1.00 -4.75
N PHE A 35 -2.50 -2.13 -5.37
CA PHE A 35 -1.53 -3.20 -5.52
C PHE A 35 -0.32 -2.74 -6.32
N ASP A 36 -0.56 -2.02 -7.41
CA ASP A 36 0.53 -1.53 -8.23
C ASP A 36 1.44 -0.59 -7.47
N MET A 37 0.87 0.29 -6.66
CA MET A 37 1.67 1.21 -5.86
C MET A 37 2.51 0.46 -4.83
N LEU A 38 1.91 -0.53 -4.17
CA LEU A 38 2.66 -1.32 -3.22
C LEU A 38 3.81 -2.07 -3.89
N ASP A 39 3.52 -2.66 -5.03
CA ASP A 39 4.54 -3.40 -5.76
C ASP A 39 5.69 -2.47 -6.17
N LYS A 40 5.36 -1.31 -6.67
CA LYS A 40 6.37 -0.33 -7.04
C LYS A 40 7.20 0.11 -5.85
N SER A 41 6.55 0.35 -4.72
CA SER A 41 7.28 0.75 -3.52
C SER A 41 8.29 -0.30 -3.12
N LEU A 42 7.88 -1.57 -3.17
CA LEU A 42 8.77 -2.64 -2.78
C LEU A 42 9.91 -2.84 -3.78
N LYS A 43 9.65 -2.61 -5.06
CA LYS A 43 10.66 -2.78 -6.07
C LYS A 43 11.68 -1.66 -6.09
N THR A 44 11.21 -0.44 -5.97
CA THR A 44 12.10 0.72 -6.05
C THR A 44 12.74 1.06 -4.72
N GLY A 45 12.15 0.60 -3.62
CA GLY A 45 12.63 0.94 -2.31
C GLY A 45 12.19 2.31 -1.83
N GLU A 46 11.26 2.93 -2.53
CA GLU A 46 10.72 4.23 -2.14
C GLU A 46 9.27 4.06 -1.73
N PRO A 47 8.91 4.51 -0.52
CA PRO A 47 7.53 4.40 -0.10
C PRO A 47 6.66 5.38 -0.86
N LEU A 48 5.66 4.84 -1.55
CA LEU A 48 4.71 5.67 -2.28
C LEU A 48 3.47 5.99 -1.46
N PHE A 49 3.42 5.49 -0.23
CA PHE A 49 2.32 5.75 0.68
C PHE A 49 2.83 6.56 1.86
N GLU A 50 1.99 7.48 2.33
CA GLU A 50 2.36 8.27 3.49
C GLU A 50 1.96 7.54 4.76
N PRO A 51 2.74 7.69 5.84
CA PRO A 51 2.37 7.08 7.11
C PRO A 51 1.16 7.78 7.70
N TYR A 52 0.33 7.00 8.40
CA TYR A 52 -0.79 7.57 9.11
C TYR A 52 -0.27 8.39 10.29
N ARG A 53 -0.77 9.61 10.41
CA ARG A 53 -0.37 10.47 11.51
C ARG A 53 -1.59 10.89 12.30
N GLU A 54 -1.52 10.64 13.58
CA GLU A 54 -2.57 11.06 14.45
C GLU A 54 -2.55 12.57 14.62
N GLY A 55 -3.71 13.19 14.55
CA GLY A 55 -3.79 14.62 14.71
C GLY A 55 -3.64 15.42 13.43
N VAL A 56 -3.34 14.75 12.34
CA VAL A 56 -3.27 15.41 11.03
C VAL A 56 -4.62 15.41 10.34
N MET A 57 -5.52 14.63 10.83
CA MET A 57 -6.85 14.54 10.27
C MET A 57 -7.55 15.87 10.27
N LEU A 58 -8.29 16.11 9.24
CA LEU A 58 -9.08 17.34 9.13
C LEU A 58 -10.55 17.07 9.04
#